data_b3866ca2ec45e85ae8c4929975a2c370
#
_entry.id   b3866ca2ec45e85ae8c4929975a2c370
#
_cell.length_a   1.000
_cell.length_b   1.000
_cell.length_c   1.000
_cell.angle_alpha   90.00
_cell.angle_beta   90.00
_cell.angle_gamma   90.00
#
_symmetry.space_group_name_H-M   'P 1'
#
loop_
_entity.id
_entity.type
_entity.pdbx_description
1 polymer ?
#
loop_
_entity_poly.entity_id
_entity_poly.type
_entity_poly.pdbx_seq_one_letter_code
_entity_poly.pdbx_strand_id
1 'polypeptide(L)'
;MRVVAVLLSALAVAACLAPSKLFVTSLKGGLVADDLAVTLEDRTGLVQAFGPAQPGQFNLSDGVKADANPTVLVVSWLGGLCDRATHLVFAAANGEYSVTETTEREAACRDASVRRTVSIGLSSPIDAATVTLFRRPHVPVSSPPV
;
A
#
# COMPACT_ATOMS: atom_id res chain seq x y z
N MET A 1 11.01 61.85 15.10
CA MET A 1 11.55 60.57 14.60
C MET A 1 10.80 59.41 15.27
N ARG A 2 9.92 58.76 14.56
CA ARG A 2 9.18 57.56 15.06
C ARG A 2 9.77 56.35 14.35
N VAL A 3 10.44 55.50 15.17
CA VAL A 3 10.96 54.20 14.70
C VAL A 3 9.84 53.20 14.79
N VAL A 4 9.36 52.74 13.62
CA VAL A 4 8.40 51.64 13.52
C VAL A 4 9.20 50.34 13.51
N ALA A 5 9.14 49.58 14.60
CA ALA A 5 9.69 48.21 14.67
C ALA A 5 8.72 47.26 14.00
N VAL A 6 9.09 46.73 12.82
CA VAL A 6 8.36 45.67 12.12
C VAL A 6 8.81 44.34 12.78
N LEU A 7 7.94 43.77 13.57
CA LEU A 7 8.10 42.38 14.08
C LEU A 7 7.72 41.42 12.96
N LEU A 8 8.70 40.80 12.29
CA LEU A 8 8.51 39.64 11.44
C LEU A 8 8.23 38.43 12.32
N SER A 9 6.97 38.05 12.41
CA SER A 9 6.57 36.76 12.99
C SER A 9 6.83 35.67 11.96
N ALA A 10 7.94 34.96 12.09
CA ALA A 10 8.19 33.72 11.38
C ALA A 10 7.26 32.65 11.91
N LEU A 11 6.15 32.36 11.21
CA LEU A 11 5.37 31.16 11.45
C LEU A 11 6.20 29.96 10.96
N ALA A 12 6.83 29.27 11.92
CA ALA A 12 7.37 27.96 11.67
C ALA A 12 6.19 26.98 11.54
N VAL A 13 5.80 26.65 10.32
CA VAL A 13 4.90 25.54 10.05
C VAL A 13 5.69 24.26 10.29
N ALA A 14 5.64 23.75 11.52
CA ALA A 14 6.08 22.41 11.83
C ALA A 14 5.08 21.45 11.17
N ALA A 15 5.40 20.98 9.97
CA ALA A 15 4.72 19.85 9.36
C ALA A 15 4.97 18.64 10.26
N CYS A 16 4.01 18.29 11.11
CA CYS A 16 4.01 17.03 11.84
C CYS A 16 3.86 15.90 10.81
N LEU A 17 5.00 15.42 10.31
CA LEU A 17 5.05 14.17 9.57
C LEU A 17 4.71 13.07 10.59
N ALA A 18 3.51 12.52 10.50
CA ALA A 18 3.15 11.34 11.27
C ALA A 18 4.18 10.24 10.97
N PRO A 19 4.71 9.55 12.00
CA PRO A 19 5.66 8.48 11.75
C PRO A 19 5.00 7.39 10.91
N SER A 20 5.64 7.00 9.81
CA SER A 20 5.18 5.90 8.97
C SER A 20 5.18 4.61 9.79
N LYS A 21 4.08 3.86 9.74
CA LYS A 21 3.98 2.54 10.36
C LYS A 21 4.18 1.48 9.29
N LEU A 22 4.94 0.46 9.62
CA LEU A 22 5.16 -0.71 8.76
C LEU A 22 4.35 -1.89 9.28
N PHE A 23 3.55 -2.46 8.40
CA PHE A 23 2.81 -3.70 8.61
C PHE A 23 3.35 -4.77 7.66
N VAL A 24 3.41 -6.00 8.12
CA VAL A 24 3.90 -7.12 7.32
C VAL A 24 2.89 -8.24 7.37
N THR A 25 2.62 -8.84 6.22
CA THR A 25 1.80 -10.05 6.10
C THR A 25 2.41 -11.01 5.08
N SER A 26 2.02 -12.27 5.14
CA SER A 26 2.39 -13.29 4.17
C SER A 26 1.14 -13.73 3.40
N LEU A 27 1.23 -13.74 2.08
CA LEU A 27 0.18 -14.25 1.20
C LEU A 27 0.59 -15.60 0.65
N LYS A 28 -0.29 -16.60 0.82
CA LYS A 28 -0.16 -17.88 0.12
C LYS A 28 -0.79 -17.75 -1.25
N GLY A 29 0.02 -17.89 -2.29
CA GLY A 29 -0.44 -17.80 -3.66
C GLY A 29 -0.88 -19.16 -4.22
N GLY A 30 -1.97 -19.19 -4.93
CA GLY A 30 -2.69 -20.21 -5.67
C GLY A 30 -2.04 -21.54 -5.94
N LEU A 31 -1.53 -22.02 -6.97
CA LEU A 31 -1.24 -23.41 -7.33
C LEU A 31 0.06 -23.98 -6.76
N VAL A 32 0.95 -23.18 -6.25
CA VAL A 32 2.19 -23.58 -5.59
C VAL A 32 2.30 -22.77 -4.31
N ALA A 33 2.74 -23.41 -3.23
CA ALA A 33 2.83 -22.82 -1.89
C ALA A 33 3.95 -21.76 -1.82
N ASP A 34 3.78 -20.64 -2.50
CA ASP A 34 4.66 -19.50 -2.39
C ASP A 34 4.13 -18.55 -1.33
N ASP A 35 4.88 -18.39 -0.25
CA ASP A 35 4.62 -17.34 0.71
C ASP A 35 5.22 -16.04 0.17
N LEU A 36 4.37 -15.17 -0.40
CA LEU A 36 4.77 -13.83 -0.79
C LEU A 36 4.75 -12.91 0.43
N ALA A 37 5.89 -12.35 0.78
CA ALA A 37 5.94 -11.31 1.80
C ALA A 37 5.37 -10.01 1.23
N VAL A 38 4.32 -9.48 1.87
CA VAL A 38 3.73 -8.19 1.53
C VAL A 38 3.92 -7.25 2.70
N THR A 39 4.48 -6.09 2.42
CA THR A 39 4.65 -5.01 3.40
C THR A 39 3.76 -3.84 3.05
N LEU A 40 3.16 -3.22 4.06
CA LEU A 40 2.41 -1.98 3.94
C LEU A 40 3.08 -0.90 4.78
N GLU A 41 3.48 0.18 4.12
CA GLU A 41 3.90 1.42 4.77
C GLU A 41 2.69 2.37 4.84
N ASP A 42 2.25 2.66 6.06
CA ASP A 42 1.19 3.63 6.30
C ASP A 42 1.79 5.02 6.54
N ARG A 43 1.53 5.93 5.61
CA ARG A 43 1.90 7.36 5.71
C ARG A 43 0.74 8.25 6.11
N THR A 44 -0.45 7.67 6.33
CA THR A 44 -1.66 8.43 6.68
C THR A 44 -1.91 8.47 8.18
N GLY A 45 -1.39 7.50 8.93
CA GLY A 45 -1.72 7.27 10.34
C GLY A 45 -3.10 6.66 10.57
N LEU A 46 -3.80 6.26 9.52
CA LEU A 46 -5.18 5.72 9.61
C LEU A 46 -5.22 4.19 9.71
N VAL A 47 -4.16 3.49 9.30
CA VAL A 47 -4.15 2.02 9.28
C VAL A 47 -4.06 1.47 10.70
N GLN A 48 -4.97 0.57 11.03
CA GLN A 48 -5.02 -0.16 12.31
C GLN A 48 -4.78 -1.65 12.15
N ALA A 49 -5.12 -2.21 10.98
CA ALA A 49 -4.95 -3.62 10.69
C ALA A 49 -4.54 -3.82 9.22
N PHE A 50 -3.76 -4.86 8.97
CA PHE A 50 -3.34 -5.25 7.64
C PHE A 50 -3.18 -6.76 7.58
N GLY A 51 -3.67 -7.37 6.53
CA GLY A 51 -3.55 -8.82 6.37
C GLY A 51 -4.12 -9.33 5.05
N PRO A 52 -4.08 -10.66 4.83
CA PRO A 52 -4.72 -11.28 3.70
C PRO A 52 -6.22 -10.96 3.69
N ALA A 53 -6.80 -10.84 2.50
CA ALA A 53 -8.24 -10.71 2.36
C ALA A 53 -8.95 -11.94 2.93
N GLN A 54 -10.05 -11.73 3.62
CA GLN A 54 -10.89 -12.81 4.14
C GLN A 54 -11.76 -13.41 3.03
N PRO A 55 -12.25 -14.64 3.18
CA PRO A 55 -13.22 -15.21 2.25
C PRO A 55 -14.39 -14.26 2.02
N GLY A 56 -14.76 -14.03 0.77
CA GLY A 56 -15.80 -13.07 0.38
C GLY A 56 -15.30 -11.65 0.07
N GLN A 57 -14.08 -11.31 0.41
CA GLN A 57 -13.47 -10.01 0.11
C GLN A 57 -12.67 -9.98 -1.22
N PHE A 58 -12.63 -11.08 -1.95
CA PHE A 58 -11.83 -11.16 -3.18
C PHE A 58 -12.35 -10.24 -4.27
N ASN A 59 -11.43 -9.54 -4.91
CA ASN A 59 -11.69 -8.69 -6.04
C ASN A 59 -11.03 -9.28 -7.30
N LEU A 60 -11.77 -9.31 -8.40
CA LEU A 60 -11.31 -9.86 -9.67
C LEU A 60 -10.57 -8.85 -10.56
N SER A 61 -10.56 -7.58 -10.18
CA SER A 61 -9.89 -6.51 -10.92
C SER A 61 -8.83 -5.82 -10.07
N ASP A 62 -7.83 -5.23 -10.71
CA ASP A 62 -6.87 -4.37 -10.02
C ASP A 62 -7.57 -3.12 -9.47
N GLY A 63 -7.19 -2.72 -8.28
CA GLY A 63 -7.73 -1.52 -7.67
C GLY A 63 -8.01 -1.65 -6.19
N VAL A 64 -8.69 -0.64 -5.67
CA VAL A 64 -9.13 -0.57 -4.28
C VAL A 64 -10.65 -0.57 -4.26
N LYS A 65 -11.24 -1.39 -3.41
CA LYS A 65 -12.68 -1.46 -3.17
C LYS A 65 -13.00 -1.39 -1.69
N ALA A 66 -14.18 -0.88 -1.38
CA ALA A 66 -14.72 -1.00 -0.04
C ALA A 66 -15.17 -2.43 0.23
N ASP A 67 -14.99 -2.88 1.46
CA ASP A 67 -15.68 -4.06 1.99
C ASP A 67 -17.11 -3.70 2.44
N ALA A 68 -17.87 -4.69 2.88
CA ALA A 68 -19.13 -4.47 3.59
C ALA A 68 -18.95 -3.59 4.84
N ASN A 69 -17.80 -3.69 5.49
CA ASN A 69 -17.37 -2.76 6.53
C ASN A 69 -16.70 -1.53 5.89
N PRO A 70 -17.26 -0.31 6.04
CA PRO A 70 -16.74 0.91 5.41
C PRO A 70 -15.36 1.34 5.93
N THR A 71 -14.88 0.77 7.04
CA THR A 71 -13.52 1.01 7.55
C THR A 71 -12.51 0.00 7.03
N VAL A 72 -12.87 -0.86 6.07
CA VAL A 72 -11.97 -1.84 5.47
C VAL A 72 -11.86 -1.59 3.98
N LEU A 73 -10.64 -1.37 3.53
CA LEU A 73 -10.30 -1.33 2.10
C LEU A 73 -9.76 -2.68 1.67
N VAL A 74 -10.19 -3.12 0.50
CA VAL A 74 -9.67 -4.33 -0.15
C VAL A 74 -8.85 -3.91 -1.36
N VAL A 75 -7.56 -4.22 -1.34
CA VAL A 75 -6.62 -3.89 -2.41
C VAL A 75 -6.29 -5.18 -3.17
N SER A 76 -6.51 -5.16 -4.48
CA SER A 76 -6.22 -6.30 -5.36
C SER A 76 -5.30 -5.89 -6.49
N TRP A 77 -4.40 -6.79 -6.86
CA TRP A 77 -3.52 -6.64 -8.03
C TRP A 77 -3.23 -7.99 -8.66
N LEU A 78 -2.89 -7.97 -9.94
CA LEU A 78 -2.41 -9.14 -10.64
C LEU A 78 -0.90 -9.22 -10.44
N GLY A 79 -0.45 -10.18 -9.66
CA GLY A 79 0.96 -10.52 -9.47
C GLY A 79 1.40 -11.70 -10.31
N GLY A 80 2.58 -12.24 -10.03
CA GLY A 80 3.14 -13.43 -10.65
C GLY A 80 3.62 -14.45 -9.63
N LEU A 81 3.86 -15.69 -10.09
CA LEU A 81 4.44 -16.75 -9.24
C LEU A 81 5.90 -16.46 -8.88
N CYS A 82 6.57 -15.65 -9.69
CA CYS A 82 7.98 -15.28 -9.51
C CYS A 82 8.17 -14.02 -8.68
N ASP A 83 7.10 -13.49 -8.12
CA ASP A 83 7.16 -12.37 -7.18
C ASP A 83 7.83 -12.84 -5.89
N ARG A 84 8.81 -12.08 -5.41
CA ARG A 84 9.57 -12.36 -4.19
C ARG A 84 9.10 -11.54 -3.00
N ALA A 85 8.79 -10.29 -3.24
CA ALA A 85 8.24 -9.39 -2.26
C ALA A 85 7.35 -8.34 -2.93
N THR A 86 6.32 -7.87 -2.24
CA THR A 86 5.52 -6.74 -2.67
C THR A 86 5.50 -5.70 -1.57
N HIS A 87 5.76 -4.47 -1.94
CA HIS A 87 5.71 -3.32 -1.05
C HIS A 87 4.57 -2.39 -1.45
N LEU A 88 3.67 -2.16 -0.52
CA LEU A 88 2.55 -1.23 -0.66
C LEU A 88 2.83 0.02 0.18
N VAL A 89 2.53 1.18 -0.38
CA VAL A 89 2.58 2.46 0.34
C VAL A 89 1.19 3.07 0.32
N PHE A 90 0.56 3.23 1.48
CA PHE A 90 -0.70 3.94 1.63
C PHE A 90 -0.42 5.38 2.05
N ALA A 91 -0.81 6.32 1.21
CA ALA A 91 -0.52 7.73 1.40
C ALA A 91 -1.72 8.62 1.09
N ALA A 92 -1.69 9.82 1.61
CA ALA A 92 -2.63 10.89 1.29
C ALA A 92 -1.85 12.12 0.83
N ALA A 93 -2.33 12.76 -0.25
CA ALA A 93 -1.81 14.02 -0.73
C ALA A 93 -2.97 14.86 -1.29
N ASN A 94 -3.03 16.14 -0.91
CA ASN A 94 -4.06 17.07 -1.37
C ASN A 94 -5.51 16.58 -1.16
N GLY A 95 -5.76 15.81 -0.10
CA GLY A 95 -7.08 15.25 0.20
C GLY A 95 -7.43 13.97 -0.58
N GLU A 96 -6.53 13.48 -1.42
CA GLU A 96 -6.69 12.24 -2.16
C GLU A 96 -5.85 11.12 -1.55
N TYR A 97 -6.39 9.90 -1.55
CA TYR A 97 -5.70 8.71 -1.04
C TYR A 97 -5.17 7.86 -2.19
N SER A 98 -4.05 7.23 -1.95
CA SER A 98 -3.44 6.31 -2.91
C SER A 98 -2.78 5.12 -2.26
N VAL A 99 -2.77 4.00 -2.97
CA VAL A 99 -1.94 2.84 -2.68
C VAL A 99 -0.96 2.69 -3.83
N THR A 100 0.33 2.72 -3.54
CA THR A 100 1.37 2.46 -4.54
C THR A 100 1.91 1.05 -4.35
N GLU A 101 1.83 0.22 -5.38
CA GLU A 101 2.36 -1.15 -5.39
C GLU A 101 3.72 -1.18 -6.11
N THR A 102 4.70 -1.81 -5.48
CA THR A 102 6.01 -2.12 -6.06
C THR A 102 6.34 -3.57 -5.74
N THR A 103 6.63 -4.37 -6.77
CA THR A 103 6.92 -5.80 -6.61
C THR A 103 8.33 -6.11 -7.08
N GLU A 104 9.06 -6.86 -6.27
CA GLU A 104 10.32 -7.49 -6.63
C GLU A 104 10.04 -8.83 -7.31
N ARG A 105 10.61 -9.05 -8.49
CA ARG A 105 10.39 -10.24 -9.31
C ARG A 105 11.69 -10.81 -9.82
N GLU A 106 11.80 -12.14 -9.87
CA GLU A 106 12.93 -12.82 -10.51
C GLU A 106 13.01 -12.49 -11.99
N ALA A 107 14.21 -12.09 -12.46
CA ALA A 107 14.43 -11.63 -13.82
C ALA A 107 14.25 -12.73 -14.88
N ALA A 108 14.50 -13.99 -14.54
CA ALA A 108 14.57 -15.13 -15.47
C ALA A 108 13.43 -16.15 -15.27
N CYS A 109 12.26 -15.73 -14.78
CA CYS A 109 11.18 -16.63 -14.48
C CYS A 109 10.10 -16.66 -15.56
N ARG A 110 9.59 -17.85 -15.88
CA ARG A 110 8.35 -18.00 -16.65
C ARG A 110 7.18 -17.69 -15.71
N ASP A 111 6.53 -16.59 -15.98
CA ASP A 111 5.53 -16.05 -15.08
C ASP A 111 4.12 -16.57 -15.42
N ALA A 112 3.42 -17.01 -14.37
CA ALA A 112 1.99 -17.22 -14.39
C ALA A 112 1.33 -16.16 -13.52
N SER A 113 0.24 -15.58 -14.02
CA SER A 113 -0.49 -14.54 -13.28
C SER A 113 -1.21 -15.12 -12.07
N VAL A 114 -1.08 -14.45 -10.94
CA VAL A 114 -1.75 -14.79 -9.68
C VAL A 114 -2.44 -13.57 -9.12
N ARG A 115 -3.73 -13.69 -8.78
CA ARG A 115 -4.46 -12.63 -8.10
C ARG A 115 -4.01 -12.54 -6.64
N ARG A 116 -3.58 -11.35 -6.23
CA ARG A 116 -3.21 -11.01 -4.86
C ARG A 116 -4.24 -10.06 -4.27
N THR A 117 -4.64 -10.27 -3.03
CA THR A 117 -5.65 -9.43 -2.38
C THR A 117 -5.34 -9.30 -0.89
N VAL A 118 -5.33 -8.07 -0.40
CA VAL A 118 -5.12 -7.74 1.01
C VAL A 118 -6.25 -6.85 1.52
N SER A 119 -6.43 -6.88 2.83
CA SER A 119 -7.33 -6.00 3.56
C SER A 119 -6.54 -4.98 4.38
N ILE A 120 -6.98 -3.74 4.34
CA ILE A 120 -6.46 -2.64 5.14
C ILE A 120 -7.58 -2.13 6.04
N GLY A 121 -7.47 -2.37 7.34
CA GLY A 121 -8.41 -1.84 8.34
C GLY A 121 -8.01 -0.43 8.75
N LEU A 122 -8.96 0.50 8.74
CA LEU A 122 -8.76 1.92 8.99
C LEU A 122 -9.45 2.36 10.29
N SER A 123 -8.94 3.41 10.91
CA SER A 123 -9.55 4.05 12.08
C SER A 123 -10.82 4.84 11.75
N SER A 124 -11.00 5.23 10.48
CA SER A 124 -12.18 5.93 9.99
C SER A 124 -12.49 5.50 8.56
N PRO A 125 -13.75 5.56 8.13
CA PRO A 125 -14.14 5.18 6.77
C PRO A 125 -13.55 6.13 5.74
N ILE A 126 -13.15 5.57 4.59
CA ILE A 126 -12.72 6.30 3.41
C ILE A 126 -13.56 5.78 2.23
N ASP A 127 -13.97 6.68 1.35
CA ASP A 127 -14.59 6.27 0.09
C ASP A 127 -13.54 5.59 -0.80
N ALA A 128 -13.66 4.27 -0.94
CA ALA A 128 -12.73 3.47 -1.73
C ALA A 128 -12.68 3.89 -3.21
N ALA A 129 -13.76 4.47 -3.74
CA ALA A 129 -13.79 4.98 -5.11
C ALA A 129 -12.83 6.16 -5.34
N THR A 130 -12.44 6.84 -4.27
CA THR A 130 -11.47 7.94 -4.31
C THR A 130 -10.04 7.50 -4.10
N VAL A 131 -9.80 6.22 -3.80
CA VAL A 131 -8.45 5.68 -3.58
C VAL A 131 -7.89 5.13 -4.88
N THR A 132 -6.78 5.68 -5.34
CA THR A 132 -6.12 5.23 -6.57
C THR A 132 -5.05 4.18 -6.28
N LEU A 133 -5.06 3.07 -7.02
CA LEU A 133 -3.97 2.10 -7.03
C LEU A 133 -2.97 2.47 -8.13
N PHE A 134 -1.76 2.83 -7.73
CA PHE A 134 -0.62 3.02 -8.64
C PHE A 134 0.25 1.76 -8.64
N ARG A 135 0.55 1.26 -9.82
CA ARG A 135 1.45 0.12 -10.01
C ARG A 135 2.76 0.60 -10.62
N ARG A 136 3.86 0.30 -9.96
CA ARG A 136 5.19 0.59 -10.48
C ARG A 136 5.72 -0.59 -11.30
N PRO A 137 6.62 -0.35 -12.25
CA PRO A 137 7.35 -1.42 -12.91
C PRO A 137 8.01 -2.34 -11.88
N HIS A 138 8.06 -3.65 -12.18
CA HIS A 138 8.72 -4.61 -11.31
C HIS A 138 10.20 -4.30 -11.15
N VAL A 139 10.70 -4.50 -9.94
CA VAL A 139 12.14 -4.41 -9.65
C VAL A 139 12.73 -5.81 -9.87
N PRO A 140 13.63 -5.99 -10.85
CA PRO A 140 14.25 -7.28 -11.07
C PRO A 140 15.20 -7.62 -9.92
N VAL A 141 15.09 -8.84 -9.39
CA VAL A 141 16.00 -9.36 -8.38
C VAL A 141 16.74 -10.57 -8.95
N SER A 142 18.00 -10.70 -8.61
CA SER A 142 18.79 -11.86 -8.99
C SER A 142 18.37 -13.07 -8.17
N SER A 143 18.22 -14.23 -8.81
CA SER A 143 18.06 -15.47 -8.08
C SER A 143 19.30 -15.71 -7.20
N PRO A 144 19.15 -16.19 -5.97
CA PRO A 144 20.30 -16.58 -5.17
C PRO A 144 21.10 -17.65 -5.95
N PRO A 145 22.42 -17.65 -5.87
CA PRO A 145 23.22 -18.70 -6.50
C PRO A 145 22.84 -20.05 -5.89
N VAL A 146 22.61 -21.01 -6.77
CA VAL A 146 22.30 -22.43 -6.42
C VAL A 146 23.55 -23.09 -5.87
#